data_b436173b2f4a463425b3de8b4c245bb4
#
_entry.id   b436173b2f4a463425b3de8b4c245bb4
#
_cell.length_a   1.000
_cell.length_b   1.000
_cell.length_c   1.000
_cell.angle_alpha   90.00
_cell.angle_beta   90.00
_cell.angle_gamma   90.00
#
_symmetry.space_group_name_H-M   'P 1'
#
loop_
_entity.id
_entity.type
_entity.pdbx_description
1 polymer ?
#
loop_
_entity_poly.entity_id
_entity_poly.type
_entity_poly.pdbx_seq_one_letter_code
_entity_poly.pdbx_strand_id
1 'polypeptide(L)'
;MSERETDVADTAGEAGVMGETGAGGETGVAAVGAAGEPGSADVARGVTRRAQGGPVGAGVDEGGFITLDGVEKVFQVRRRTGLLRSERREVRAVDGISFRVARGEVVGYIGPNGAGKSTTIKMLTGILTPSGGRLRVAGIDPSRERTRLAHRIGVVFGQRTTLWWDLPLRDSYRLMHRMYRIPDRRYRENLDRCVELLDLGELLEVPVRQLSLGQRMRGDIAAALLHDPEVLYLDEPTIGLDVVSKVKVRQFLKDLNAERGTTVLLTTHDLTDIEQLCSRVMVIDHGRLMYDGSLAGLHEVGESERMLVVDLERELPPIRLESEGADGRPPVRVVKVEGPRQWLAFPAAASAAPLVARIAAGYPLVDLSVREPDIEAVIARMYESAP
;
A
#
# COMPACT_ATOMS: atom_id res chain seq x y z
N MET A 1 47.10 -20.24 32.71
CA MET A 1 46.68 -21.62 32.39
C MET A 1 45.62 -21.47 31.33
N SER A 2 46.08 -21.59 30.21
CA SER A 2 45.99 -22.59 29.13
C SER A 2 44.84 -22.25 28.20
N GLU A 3 45.06 -21.59 27.06
CA GLU A 3 45.46 -22.14 25.74
C GLU A 3 44.43 -23.09 25.15
N ARG A 4 43.87 -22.74 23.99
CA ARG A 4 44.15 -23.10 22.58
C ARG A 4 43.07 -22.48 21.70
N GLU A 5 43.30 -21.60 20.72
CA GLU A 5 43.93 -21.79 19.39
C GLU A 5 43.46 -23.02 18.62
N THR A 6 42.83 -22.72 17.48
CA THR A 6 43.01 -23.28 16.11
C THR A 6 41.90 -22.63 15.26
N ASP A 7 42.12 -21.84 14.28
CA ASP A 7 42.93 -21.77 13.04
C ASP A 7 42.28 -22.49 11.84
N VAL A 8 42.38 -21.78 10.69
CA VAL A 8 42.46 -22.26 9.28
C VAL A 8 41.10 -22.56 8.59
N ALA A 9 40.77 -22.18 7.40
CA ALA A 9 41.33 -21.49 6.21
C ALA A 9 40.15 -21.28 5.25
N ASP A 10 40.07 -20.20 4.54
CA ASP A 10 40.58 -19.90 3.21
C ASP A 10 40.17 -20.88 2.10
N THR A 11 39.34 -20.43 1.18
CA THR A 11 39.50 -20.70 -0.25
C THR A 11 38.79 -19.66 -1.10
N ALA A 12 39.60 -18.95 -1.83
CA ALA A 12 39.29 -18.14 -2.99
C ALA A 12 38.98 -19.01 -4.22
N GLY A 13 38.33 -18.44 -5.20
CA GLY A 13 38.17 -18.95 -6.56
C GLY A 13 37.26 -18.01 -7.33
N GLU A 14 37.77 -17.09 -7.86
CA GLU A 14 38.25 -16.59 -9.17
C GLU A 14 37.60 -17.24 -10.38
N ALA A 15 37.24 -16.27 -11.26
CA ALA A 15 37.39 -16.23 -12.70
C ALA A 15 36.24 -16.74 -13.58
N GLY A 16 35.88 -15.89 -14.49
CA GLY A 16 35.72 -16.17 -15.88
C GLY A 16 34.84 -15.19 -16.63
N VAL A 17 35.48 -14.26 -17.16
CA VAL A 17 35.37 -13.30 -18.23
C VAL A 17 35.16 -13.97 -19.59
N MET A 18 34.63 -13.18 -20.55
CA MET A 18 34.58 -13.31 -22.02
C MET A 18 33.33 -14.02 -22.58
N GLY A 19 32.73 -13.55 -23.64
CA GLY A 19 33.02 -12.54 -24.66
C GLY A 19 31.99 -12.59 -25.75
N GLU A 20 31.79 -11.47 -26.30
CA GLU A 20 31.68 -11.08 -27.72
C GLU A 20 30.74 -11.79 -28.70
N THR A 21 29.97 -10.88 -29.32
CA THR A 21 29.78 -10.56 -30.75
C THR A 21 28.87 -11.44 -31.62
N GLY A 22 28.09 -10.72 -32.43
CA GLY A 22 27.55 -11.18 -33.71
C GLY A 22 26.21 -10.57 -34.06
N ALA A 23 26.23 -9.53 -34.65
CA ALA A 23 25.65 -8.83 -35.78
C ALA A 23 24.75 -9.66 -36.73
N GLY A 24 23.71 -9.00 -37.23
CA GLY A 24 23.33 -9.06 -38.63
C GLY A 24 21.96 -9.63 -39.02
N GLY A 25 21.25 -8.82 -39.78
CA GLY A 25 20.34 -9.26 -40.86
C GLY A 25 18.86 -9.05 -40.59
N GLU A 26 18.33 -8.00 -40.99
CA GLU A 26 17.61 -7.53 -42.16
C GLU A 26 16.47 -8.41 -42.71
N THR A 27 15.37 -7.70 -42.90
CA THR A 27 14.35 -7.74 -43.95
C THR A 27 13.28 -8.84 -43.95
N GLY A 28 12.05 -8.35 -44.14
CA GLY A 28 10.95 -9.14 -44.68
C GLY A 28 9.56 -8.53 -44.45
N VAL A 29 9.18 -7.63 -45.35
CA VAL A 29 7.85 -7.09 -45.57
C VAL A 29 6.95 -8.20 -46.15
N ALA A 30 5.70 -8.31 -45.69
CA ALA A 30 4.55 -8.52 -46.59
C ALA A 30 3.21 -8.46 -45.81
N ALA A 31 2.35 -7.76 -46.43
CA ALA A 31 0.99 -7.34 -46.16
C ALA A 31 -0.07 -8.38 -46.55
N VAL A 32 -1.34 -7.97 -46.30
CA VAL A 32 -2.63 -8.39 -46.92
C VAL A 32 -3.31 -9.59 -46.23
N GLY A 33 -4.49 -9.31 -45.66
CA GLY A 33 -5.82 -9.32 -46.15
C GLY A 33 -6.85 -9.74 -45.14
N ALA A 34 -7.77 -8.91 -44.90
CA ALA A 34 -9.21 -8.88 -45.09
C ALA A 34 -10.11 -9.90 -44.36
N ALA A 35 -11.04 -9.29 -43.61
CA ALA A 35 -12.49 -9.51 -43.54
C ALA A 35 -13.07 -10.80 -42.92
N GLY A 36 -13.96 -10.57 -41.93
CA GLY A 36 -14.95 -11.55 -41.47
C GLY A 36 -15.59 -11.21 -40.14
N GLU A 37 -16.66 -10.41 -40.13
CA GLU A 37 -17.69 -10.37 -39.09
C GLU A 37 -18.80 -11.34 -39.43
N PRO A 38 -19.86 -11.56 -38.57
CA PRO A 38 -19.98 -11.55 -37.12
C PRO A 38 -20.65 -12.82 -36.55
N GLY A 39 -20.59 -13.02 -35.26
CA GLY A 39 -21.35 -14.07 -34.58
C GLY A 39 -21.66 -13.73 -33.14
N SER A 40 -22.92 -13.44 -32.89
CA SER A 40 -23.58 -13.13 -31.62
C SER A 40 -23.64 -14.31 -30.65
N ALA A 41 -23.52 -14.06 -29.37
CA ALA A 41 -24.23 -14.65 -28.22
C ALA A 41 -23.59 -14.09 -26.95
N ASP A 42 -24.20 -13.27 -26.18
CA ASP A 42 -25.30 -13.38 -25.26
C ASP A 42 -24.85 -13.73 -23.83
N VAL A 43 -24.97 -12.69 -22.96
CA VAL A 43 -25.40 -12.69 -21.54
C VAL A 43 -24.55 -13.44 -20.50
N ALA A 44 -23.79 -12.66 -19.72
CA ALA A 44 -23.78 -12.83 -18.27
C ALA A 44 -23.63 -11.44 -17.60
N ARG A 45 -24.72 -10.88 -17.14
CA ARG A 45 -24.77 -9.66 -16.32
C ARG A 45 -24.32 -9.98 -14.90
N GLY A 46 -23.09 -9.65 -14.55
CA GLY A 46 -22.63 -9.52 -13.19
C GLY A 46 -22.88 -8.09 -12.70
N VAL A 47 -23.77 -7.93 -11.73
CA VAL A 47 -24.20 -6.65 -11.16
C VAL A 47 -23.08 -6.11 -10.28
N THR A 48 -22.26 -5.21 -10.80
CA THR A 48 -21.44 -4.31 -9.97
C THR A 48 -22.31 -3.20 -9.47
N ARG A 49 -22.73 -3.28 -8.22
CA ARG A 49 -23.36 -2.15 -7.50
C ARG A 49 -22.31 -1.04 -7.30
N ARG A 50 -22.39 -0.01 -8.14
CA ARG A 50 -21.75 1.28 -7.89
C ARG A 50 -22.42 1.92 -6.67
N ALA A 51 -21.71 2.03 -5.57
CA ALA A 51 -22.09 2.92 -4.47
C ALA A 51 -21.91 4.36 -4.96
N GLN A 52 -23.01 5.08 -5.12
CA GLN A 52 -23.03 6.51 -5.40
C GLN A 52 -22.83 7.25 -4.07
N GLY A 53 -21.60 7.71 -3.80
CA GLY A 53 -21.32 8.72 -2.80
C GLY A 53 -21.57 10.12 -3.40
N GLY A 54 -22.35 10.94 -2.73
CA GLY A 54 -22.76 12.27 -3.15
C GLY A 54 -21.60 13.30 -3.19
N PRO A 55 -21.83 14.50 -3.76
CA PRO A 55 -20.78 15.38 -4.21
C PRO A 55 -20.21 16.26 -3.08
N VAL A 56 -18.90 16.24 -2.92
CA VAL A 56 -18.14 17.33 -2.30
C VAL A 56 -17.51 18.13 -3.44
N GLY A 57 -17.99 19.38 -3.60
CA GLY A 57 -17.59 20.24 -4.69
C GLY A 57 -16.19 20.80 -4.55
N ALA A 58 -15.42 20.68 -5.62
CA ALA A 58 -14.43 21.62 -6.13
C ALA A 58 -14.03 21.09 -7.50
N GLY A 59 -13.97 21.92 -8.53
CA GLY A 59 -13.77 21.59 -9.94
C GLY A 59 -12.74 20.49 -10.18
N VAL A 60 -13.21 19.29 -10.37
CA VAL A 60 -12.38 18.10 -10.61
C VAL A 60 -12.23 17.98 -12.12
N ASP A 61 -11.00 18.12 -12.59
CA ASP A 61 -10.56 17.70 -13.92
C ASP A 61 -11.07 16.26 -14.17
N GLU A 62 -11.93 16.05 -15.16
CA GLU A 62 -12.59 14.76 -15.46
C GLU A 62 -11.60 13.60 -15.73
N GLY A 63 -10.31 13.87 -15.75
CA GLY A 63 -9.25 12.93 -16.05
C GLY A 63 -8.29 12.63 -14.91
N GLY A 64 -8.68 12.20 -13.72
CA GLY A 64 -7.81 11.77 -12.60
C GLY A 64 -6.28 12.03 -12.74
N PHE A 65 -5.59 12.43 -11.68
CA PHE A 65 -4.17 12.74 -11.71
C PHE A 65 -3.29 11.48 -11.90
N ILE A 66 -3.74 10.35 -11.33
CA ILE A 66 -3.24 9.00 -11.64
C ILE A 66 -4.42 8.24 -12.22
N THR A 67 -4.25 7.59 -13.37
CA THR A 67 -5.32 6.82 -14.02
C THR A 67 -4.82 5.48 -14.51
N LEU A 68 -5.54 4.43 -14.13
CA LEU A 68 -5.38 3.09 -14.66
C LEU A 68 -6.70 2.68 -15.31
N ASP A 69 -6.62 2.05 -16.48
CA ASP A 69 -7.78 1.58 -17.24
C ASP A 69 -7.45 0.20 -17.82
N GLY A 70 -8.03 -0.84 -17.20
CA GLY A 70 -7.82 -2.23 -17.56
C GLY A 70 -6.35 -2.68 -17.53
N VAL A 71 -5.57 -2.18 -16.56
CA VAL A 71 -4.12 -2.45 -16.53
C VAL A 71 -3.84 -3.88 -16.12
N GLU A 72 -3.04 -4.57 -16.92
CA GLU A 72 -2.62 -5.94 -16.70
C GLU A 72 -1.10 -6.08 -16.61
N LYS A 73 -0.63 -7.04 -15.80
CA LYS A 73 0.77 -7.47 -15.82
C LYS A 73 0.89 -8.97 -15.71
N VAL A 74 1.40 -9.57 -16.76
CA VAL A 74 1.66 -11.01 -16.87
C VAL A 74 3.17 -11.23 -16.92
N PHE A 75 3.68 -12.11 -16.05
CA PHE A 75 5.05 -12.57 -16.08
C PHE A 75 5.13 -13.98 -16.64
N GLN A 76 6.09 -14.23 -17.53
CA GLN A 76 6.42 -15.56 -17.98
C GLN A 76 7.56 -16.13 -17.13
N VAL A 77 7.24 -17.08 -16.27
CA VAL A 77 8.20 -17.73 -15.38
C VAL A 77 8.58 -19.09 -15.97
N ARG A 78 9.88 -19.34 -16.15
CA ARG A 78 10.36 -20.67 -16.53
C ARG A 78 10.60 -21.49 -15.25
N ARG A 79 9.82 -22.55 -15.07
CA ARG A 79 10.05 -23.53 -14.01
C ARG A 79 10.82 -24.72 -14.56
N ARG A 80 11.96 -25.02 -13.99
CA ARG A 80 12.70 -26.27 -14.30
C ARG A 80 11.93 -27.43 -13.67
N THR A 81 11.40 -28.33 -14.51
CA THR A 81 10.67 -29.54 -14.08
C THR A 81 11.52 -30.82 -14.18
N GLY A 82 12.83 -30.68 -14.51
CA GLY A 82 13.80 -31.75 -14.61
C GLY A 82 15.13 -31.25 -15.11
N LEU A 83 16.13 -32.16 -15.27
CA LEU A 83 17.50 -31.80 -15.72
C LEU A 83 17.52 -31.12 -17.12
N LEU A 84 16.54 -31.41 -17.98
CA LEU A 84 16.47 -30.91 -19.38
C LEU A 84 15.10 -30.35 -19.78
N ARG A 85 14.11 -30.32 -18.87
CA ARG A 85 12.78 -29.80 -19.17
C ARG A 85 12.51 -28.52 -18.40
N SER A 86 12.13 -27.45 -19.10
CA SER A 86 11.58 -26.23 -18.51
C SER A 86 10.19 -25.99 -19.02
N GLU A 87 9.26 -25.77 -18.13
CA GLU A 87 7.88 -25.40 -18.43
C GLU A 87 7.71 -23.88 -18.27
N ARG A 88 7.05 -23.24 -19.23
CA ARG A 88 6.67 -21.83 -19.13
C ARG A 88 5.33 -21.74 -18.42
N ARG A 89 5.31 -21.02 -17.31
CA ARG A 89 4.09 -20.70 -16.56
C ARG A 89 3.85 -19.20 -16.64
N GLU A 90 2.64 -18.82 -16.97
CA GLU A 90 2.19 -17.44 -16.87
C GLU A 90 1.70 -17.15 -15.45
N VAL A 91 2.16 -16.03 -14.87
CA VAL A 91 1.72 -15.53 -13.59
C VAL A 91 1.12 -14.15 -13.81
N ARG A 92 -0.17 -14.01 -13.64
CA ARG A 92 -0.87 -12.71 -13.66
C ARG A 92 -0.68 -12.04 -12.32
N ALA A 93 0.22 -11.09 -12.26
CA ALA A 93 0.47 -10.32 -11.04
C ALA A 93 -0.50 -9.15 -10.87
N VAL A 94 -1.06 -8.65 -12.00
CA VAL A 94 -2.12 -7.64 -12.04
C VAL A 94 -3.06 -8.03 -13.16
N ASP A 95 -4.37 -8.04 -12.89
CA ASP A 95 -5.42 -8.60 -13.75
C ASP A 95 -6.55 -7.58 -13.96
N GLY A 96 -6.34 -6.65 -14.89
CA GLY A 96 -7.37 -5.72 -15.36
C GLY A 96 -7.77 -4.64 -14.34
N ILE A 97 -6.85 -4.12 -13.52
CA ILE A 97 -7.18 -3.09 -12.54
C ILE A 97 -7.50 -1.74 -13.20
N SER A 98 -8.54 -1.09 -12.67
CA SER A 98 -8.95 0.25 -13.10
C SER A 98 -9.28 1.10 -11.89
N PHE A 99 -8.60 2.23 -11.74
CA PHE A 99 -8.89 3.24 -10.72
C PHE A 99 -8.37 4.61 -11.13
N ARG A 100 -8.76 5.62 -10.39
CA ARG A 100 -8.28 7.00 -10.56
C ARG A 100 -7.97 7.60 -9.20
N VAL A 101 -6.90 8.37 -9.12
CA VAL A 101 -6.53 9.14 -7.92
C VAL A 101 -6.52 10.61 -8.29
N ALA A 102 -7.15 11.44 -7.49
CA ALA A 102 -7.19 12.88 -7.69
C ALA A 102 -5.87 13.53 -7.27
N ARG A 103 -5.60 14.74 -7.76
CA ARG A 103 -4.44 15.51 -7.32
C ARG A 103 -4.58 15.89 -5.84
N GLY A 104 -3.51 15.72 -5.07
CA GLY A 104 -3.50 16.01 -3.62
C GLY A 104 -4.22 14.97 -2.76
N GLU A 105 -4.70 13.88 -3.35
CA GLU A 105 -5.34 12.80 -2.60
C GLU A 105 -4.29 11.92 -1.91
N VAL A 106 -4.57 11.48 -0.68
CA VAL A 106 -3.79 10.48 0.05
C VAL A 106 -4.58 9.18 0.08
N VAL A 107 -4.06 8.17 -0.60
CA VAL A 107 -4.76 6.90 -0.82
C VAL A 107 -3.95 5.74 -0.27
N GLY A 108 -4.60 4.90 0.53
CA GLY A 108 -4.06 3.61 0.96
C GLY A 108 -4.27 2.55 -0.10
N TYR A 109 -3.23 1.80 -0.45
CA TYR A 109 -3.27 0.70 -1.41
C TYR A 109 -2.85 -0.59 -0.71
N ILE A 110 -3.79 -1.35 -0.22
CA ILE A 110 -3.60 -2.47 0.69
C ILE A 110 -3.97 -3.82 0.07
N GLY A 111 -3.41 -4.88 0.60
CA GLY A 111 -3.64 -6.25 0.15
C GLY A 111 -2.63 -7.22 0.73
N PRO A 112 -2.86 -8.54 0.65
CA PRO A 112 -1.93 -9.54 1.13
C PRO A 112 -0.60 -9.53 0.35
N ASN A 113 0.38 -10.26 0.86
CA ASN A 113 1.63 -10.47 0.16
C ASN A 113 1.37 -11.24 -1.15
N GLY A 114 1.91 -10.72 -2.26
CA GLY A 114 1.64 -11.31 -3.58
C GLY A 114 0.39 -10.79 -4.30
N ALA A 115 -0.43 -9.93 -3.67
CA ALA A 115 -1.64 -9.36 -4.28
C ALA A 115 -1.41 -8.47 -5.50
N GLY A 116 -0.15 -8.06 -5.76
CA GLY A 116 0.18 -7.21 -6.92
C GLY A 116 0.55 -5.77 -6.57
N LYS A 117 0.54 -5.35 -5.28
CA LYS A 117 0.84 -3.98 -4.83
C LYS A 117 2.13 -3.40 -5.40
N SER A 118 3.27 -4.02 -5.07
CA SER A 118 4.58 -3.54 -5.53
C SER A 118 4.74 -3.65 -7.04
N THR A 119 4.02 -4.57 -7.71
CA THR A 119 3.98 -4.66 -9.18
C THR A 119 3.28 -3.45 -9.77
N THR A 120 2.15 -3.05 -9.19
CA THR A 120 1.40 -1.85 -9.59
C THR A 120 2.25 -0.59 -9.39
N ILE A 121 2.89 -0.41 -8.23
CA ILE A 121 3.79 0.73 -7.99
C ILE A 121 4.93 0.75 -9.01
N LYS A 122 5.54 -0.39 -9.32
CA LYS A 122 6.61 -0.46 -10.35
C LYS A 122 6.11 -0.10 -11.75
N MET A 123 4.85 -0.34 -12.07
CA MET A 123 4.26 0.14 -13.33
C MET A 123 3.98 1.65 -13.28
N LEU A 124 3.44 2.16 -12.17
CA LEU A 124 3.18 3.58 -11.95
C LEU A 124 4.47 4.42 -12.01
N THR A 125 5.59 3.86 -11.55
CA THR A 125 6.91 4.52 -11.57
C THR A 125 7.68 4.32 -12.90
N GLY A 126 7.12 3.55 -13.85
CA GLY A 126 7.77 3.25 -15.12
C GLY A 126 8.93 2.24 -15.02
N ILE A 127 9.13 1.58 -13.88
CA ILE A 127 10.10 0.49 -13.73
C ILE A 127 9.65 -0.75 -14.50
N LEU A 128 8.34 -1.02 -14.49
CA LEU A 128 7.72 -2.10 -15.28
C LEU A 128 6.76 -1.53 -16.31
N THR A 129 6.75 -2.16 -17.49
CA THR A 129 5.76 -1.87 -18.53
C THR A 129 4.55 -2.79 -18.34
N PRO A 130 3.32 -2.27 -18.38
CA PRO A 130 2.11 -3.09 -18.39
C PRO A 130 2.11 -4.09 -19.56
N SER A 131 1.46 -5.23 -19.38
CA SER A 131 1.21 -6.19 -20.47
C SER A 131 -0.04 -5.82 -21.29
N GLY A 132 -0.98 -5.07 -20.67
CA GLY A 132 -2.20 -4.56 -21.30
C GLY A 132 -2.76 -3.37 -20.54
N GLY A 133 -3.79 -2.74 -21.11
CA GLY A 133 -4.45 -1.58 -20.53
C GLY A 133 -3.74 -0.26 -20.76
N ARG A 134 -4.22 0.81 -20.08
CA ARG A 134 -3.68 2.16 -20.18
C ARG A 134 -3.35 2.70 -18.81
N LEU A 135 -2.21 3.38 -18.70
CA LEU A 135 -1.69 3.93 -17.46
C LEU A 135 -1.18 5.35 -17.69
N ARG A 136 -1.59 6.30 -16.85
CA ARG A 136 -1.07 7.66 -16.84
C ARG A 136 -0.84 8.14 -15.41
N VAL A 137 0.24 8.89 -15.21
CA VAL A 137 0.60 9.55 -13.96
C VAL A 137 0.92 11.01 -14.27
N ALA A 138 0.20 11.95 -13.67
CA ALA A 138 0.33 13.37 -13.95
C ALA A 138 0.28 13.69 -15.46
N GLY A 139 -0.60 12.98 -16.20
CA GLY A 139 -0.76 13.11 -17.66
C GLY A 139 0.34 12.41 -18.49
N ILE A 140 1.35 11.80 -17.86
CA ILE A 140 2.49 11.15 -18.51
C ILE A 140 2.26 9.65 -18.60
N ASP A 141 2.63 9.04 -19.73
CA ASP A 141 2.70 7.57 -19.87
C ASP A 141 4.05 7.08 -19.30
N PRO A 142 4.05 6.32 -18.18
CA PRO A 142 5.29 5.86 -17.54
C PRO A 142 6.17 4.99 -18.43
N SER A 143 5.59 4.26 -19.36
CA SER A 143 6.34 3.37 -20.24
C SER A 143 7.05 4.08 -21.37
N ARG A 144 6.55 5.26 -21.76
CA ARG A 144 7.10 6.05 -22.89
C ARG A 144 7.97 7.20 -22.47
N GLU A 145 7.63 7.85 -21.35
CA GLU A 145 8.28 9.10 -20.92
C GLU A 145 8.89 8.96 -19.50
N ARG A 146 9.53 7.82 -19.22
CA ARG A 146 10.04 7.45 -17.90
C ARG A 146 10.92 8.53 -17.26
N THR A 147 11.84 9.13 -18.00
CA THR A 147 12.74 10.18 -17.48
C THR A 147 11.97 11.44 -17.09
N ARG A 148 10.99 11.84 -17.91
CA ARG A 148 10.13 13.00 -17.61
C ARG A 148 9.28 12.73 -16.37
N LEU A 149 8.75 11.52 -16.23
CA LEU A 149 7.98 11.12 -15.06
C LEU A 149 8.83 11.12 -13.79
N ALA A 150 10.08 10.63 -13.86
CA ALA A 150 10.98 10.57 -12.71
C ALA A 150 11.22 11.92 -12.02
N HIS A 151 11.16 13.04 -12.77
CA HIS A 151 11.26 14.38 -12.22
C HIS A 151 10.00 14.87 -11.49
N ARG A 152 8.87 14.15 -11.61
CA ARG A 152 7.59 14.53 -11.02
C ARG A 152 7.12 13.58 -9.91
N ILE A 153 7.83 12.48 -9.71
CA ILE A 153 7.48 11.49 -8.70
C ILE A 153 8.62 11.28 -7.71
N GLY A 154 8.27 11.08 -6.45
CA GLY A 154 9.14 10.54 -5.41
C GLY A 154 8.75 9.09 -5.13
N VAL A 155 9.73 8.25 -4.84
CA VAL A 155 9.48 6.83 -4.55
C VAL A 155 10.33 6.38 -3.37
N VAL A 156 9.69 5.76 -2.39
CA VAL A 156 10.35 5.13 -1.25
C VAL A 156 9.96 3.66 -1.22
N PHE A 157 10.95 2.77 -1.27
CA PHE A 157 10.75 1.33 -1.15
C PHE A 157 11.21 0.86 0.24
N GLY A 158 10.30 0.33 1.06
CA GLY A 158 10.57 0.03 2.47
C GLY A 158 11.76 -0.87 2.75
N GLN A 159 12.09 -1.78 1.83
CA GLN A 159 13.21 -2.71 1.99
C GLN A 159 14.47 -2.32 1.20
N ARG A 160 14.41 -1.26 0.41
CA ARG A 160 15.53 -0.83 -0.44
C ARG A 160 15.75 0.66 -0.30
N THR A 161 16.97 1.02 0.04
CA THR A 161 17.36 2.43 0.06
C THR A 161 17.77 2.92 -1.32
N THR A 162 17.46 4.17 -1.61
CA THR A 162 17.98 4.92 -2.76
C THR A 162 19.27 5.68 -2.44
N LEU A 163 19.65 5.70 -1.15
CA LEU A 163 20.83 6.35 -0.65
C LEU A 163 22.08 5.51 -0.90
N TRP A 164 23.24 6.16 -1.07
CA TRP A 164 24.49 5.48 -1.29
C TRP A 164 25.07 4.95 0.01
N TRP A 165 25.22 3.63 0.11
CA TRP A 165 25.51 2.87 1.32
C TRP A 165 26.74 3.32 2.10
N ASP A 166 27.83 3.63 1.38
CA ASP A 166 29.10 4.01 1.97
C ASP A 166 29.32 5.52 2.12
N LEU A 167 28.38 6.33 1.62
CA LEU A 167 28.49 7.78 1.68
C LEU A 167 27.73 8.32 2.90
N PRO A 168 28.17 9.48 3.45
CA PRO A 168 27.37 10.27 4.36
C PRO A 168 26.02 10.64 3.74
N LEU A 169 25.00 10.77 4.58
CA LEU A 169 23.65 11.11 4.13
C LEU A 169 23.62 12.39 3.29
N ARG A 170 24.37 13.41 3.73
CA ARG A 170 24.55 14.69 3.01
C ARG A 170 25.06 14.49 1.57
N ASP A 171 26.01 13.59 1.37
CA ASP A 171 26.59 13.38 0.05
C ASP A 171 25.66 12.65 -0.88
N SER A 172 24.86 11.72 -0.34
CA SER A 172 23.74 11.13 -1.08
C SER A 172 22.74 12.18 -1.55
N TYR A 173 22.41 13.17 -0.71
CA TYR A 173 21.54 14.27 -1.11
C TYR A 173 22.15 15.20 -2.15
N ARG A 174 23.46 15.48 -2.06
CA ARG A 174 24.20 16.24 -3.09
C ARG A 174 24.19 15.54 -4.44
N LEU A 175 24.32 14.22 -4.46
CA LEU A 175 24.18 13.43 -5.69
C LEU A 175 22.77 13.55 -6.27
N MET A 176 21.73 13.42 -5.44
CA MET A 176 20.33 13.62 -5.87
C MET A 176 20.12 15.03 -6.45
N HIS A 177 20.64 16.07 -5.77
CA HIS A 177 20.59 17.45 -6.27
C HIS A 177 21.15 17.56 -7.70
N ARG A 178 22.31 16.94 -7.97
CA ARG A 178 22.94 16.94 -9.30
C ARG A 178 22.17 16.11 -10.32
N MET A 179 21.73 14.91 -9.94
CA MET A 179 21.00 14.01 -10.83
C MET A 179 19.67 14.60 -11.29
N TYR A 180 18.90 15.16 -10.38
CA TYR A 180 17.60 15.80 -10.66
C TYR A 180 17.73 17.24 -11.16
N ARG A 181 18.96 17.79 -11.21
CA ARG A 181 19.23 19.20 -11.63
C ARG A 181 18.36 20.19 -10.84
N ILE A 182 18.26 19.98 -9.55
CA ILE A 182 17.44 20.83 -8.66
C ILE A 182 18.13 22.20 -8.57
N PRO A 183 17.43 23.33 -8.72
CA PRO A 183 18.02 24.65 -8.48
C PRO A 183 18.55 24.77 -7.05
N ASP A 184 19.75 25.38 -6.87
CA ASP A 184 20.45 25.45 -5.56
C ASP A 184 19.59 26.05 -4.44
N ARG A 185 18.77 27.04 -4.75
CA ARG A 185 17.84 27.64 -3.78
C ARG A 185 16.80 26.64 -3.33
N ARG A 186 16.12 25.97 -4.27
CA ARG A 186 15.08 24.97 -3.99
C ARG A 186 15.66 23.77 -3.22
N TYR A 187 16.86 23.32 -3.60
CA TYR A 187 17.54 22.23 -2.90
C TYR A 187 17.77 22.57 -1.43
N ARG A 188 18.29 23.78 -1.13
CA ARG A 188 18.50 24.23 0.26
C ARG A 188 17.19 24.30 1.02
N GLU A 189 16.19 24.99 0.49
CA GLU A 189 14.88 25.13 1.13
C GLU A 189 14.24 23.74 1.44
N ASN A 190 14.28 22.79 0.49
CA ASN A 190 13.72 21.46 0.69
C ASN A 190 14.56 20.62 1.66
N LEU A 191 15.90 20.71 1.59
CA LEU A 191 16.78 19.99 2.49
C LEU A 191 16.62 20.48 3.93
N ASP A 192 16.66 21.78 4.17
CA ASP A 192 16.52 22.37 5.51
C ASP A 192 15.19 21.95 6.14
N ARG A 193 14.12 22.03 5.38
CA ARG A 193 12.80 21.56 5.82
C ARG A 193 12.77 20.05 6.16
N CYS A 194 13.32 19.20 5.29
CA CYS A 194 13.38 17.76 5.56
C CYS A 194 14.25 17.45 6.77
N VAL A 195 15.36 18.18 6.94
CA VAL A 195 16.25 18.02 8.10
C VAL A 195 15.54 18.35 9.40
N GLU A 196 14.78 19.45 9.41
CA GLU A 196 14.01 19.87 10.59
C GLU A 196 12.87 18.89 10.92
N LEU A 197 11.99 18.62 9.96
CA LEU A 197 10.78 17.84 10.19
C LEU A 197 11.04 16.34 10.39
N LEU A 198 12.09 15.79 9.76
CA LEU A 198 12.46 14.38 9.89
C LEU A 198 13.62 14.15 10.88
N ASP A 199 14.06 15.21 11.59
CA ASP A 199 15.12 15.11 12.60
C ASP A 199 16.39 14.42 12.06
N LEU A 200 16.95 15.00 10.98
CA LEU A 200 18.10 14.45 10.27
C LEU A 200 19.41 15.18 10.57
N GLY A 201 19.39 16.25 11.37
CA GLY A 201 20.54 17.15 11.57
C GLY A 201 21.83 16.41 11.95
N GLU A 202 21.76 15.59 13.00
CA GLU A 202 22.90 14.81 13.49
C GLU A 202 23.30 13.66 12.56
N LEU A 203 22.41 13.27 11.65
CA LEU A 203 22.59 12.13 10.75
C LEU A 203 23.26 12.51 9.43
N LEU A 204 23.35 13.80 9.11
CA LEU A 204 23.84 14.28 7.80
C LEU A 204 25.27 13.82 7.48
N GLU A 205 26.13 13.75 8.49
CA GLU A 205 27.53 13.34 8.34
C GLU A 205 27.76 11.84 8.58
N VAL A 206 26.69 11.10 8.93
CA VAL A 206 26.77 9.67 9.21
C VAL A 206 26.64 8.87 7.89
N PRO A 207 27.55 7.92 7.61
CA PRO A 207 27.42 7.01 6.49
C PRO A 207 26.12 6.20 6.56
N VAL A 208 25.43 6.05 5.41
CA VAL A 208 24.11 5.39 5.35
C VAL A 208 24.10 3.99 5.96
N ARG A 209 25.20 3.23 5.83
CA ARG A 209 25.35 1.89 6.42
C ARG A 209 25.32 1.86 7.95
N GLN A 210 25.59 2.99 8.62
CA GLN A 210 25.59 3.10 10.08
C GLN A 210 24.24 3.57 10.65
N LEU A 211 23.32 3.98 9.77
CA LEU A 211 21.98 4.40 10.19
C LEU A 211 21.12 3.20 10.58
N SER A 212 20.34 3.36 11.63
CA SER A 212 19.27 2.41 11.94
C SER A 212 18.25 2.35 10.78
N LEU A 213 17.43 1.31 10.75
CA LEU A 213 16.38 1.20 9.73
C LEU A 213 15.47 2.43 9.72
N GLY A 214 15.06 2.91 10.90
CA GLY A 214 14.22 4.11 11.04
C GLY A 214 14.90 5.39 10.58
N GLN A 215 16.16 5.59 10.95
CA GLN A 215 16.97 6.74 10.51
C GLN A 215 17.13 6.73 8.99
N ARG A 216 17.43 5.56 8.41
CA ARG A 216 17.58 5.39 6.98
C ARG A 216 16.27 5.65 6.25
N MET A 217 15.13 5.15 6.76
CA MET A 217 13.81 5.41 6.17
C MET A 217 13.49 6.91 6.15
N ARG A 218 13.73 7.65 7.24
CA ARG A 218 13.58 9.11 7.27
C ARG A 218 14.49 9.78 6.23
N GLY A 219 15.71 9.27 6.07
CA GLY A 219 16.64 9.71 5.03
C GLY A 219 16.15 9.44 3.61
N ASP A 220 15.57 8.27 3.34
CA ASP A 220 14.99 7.91 2.04
C ASP A 220 13.77 8.77 1.70
N ILE A 221 12.91 9.06 2.68
CA ILE A 221 11.76 9.97 2.50
C ILE A 221 12.27 11.38 2.14
N ALA A 222 13.27 11.89 2.84
CA ALA A 222 13.88 13.18 2.50
C ALA A 222 14.45 13.19 1.07
N ALA A 223 15.20 12.14 0.69
CA ALA A 223 15.76 12.01 -0.66
C ALA A 223 14.68 12.06 -1.75
N ALA A 224 13.55 11.36 -1.52
CA ALA A 224 12.43 11.31 -2.45
C ALA A 224 11.72 12.67 -2.62
N LEU A 225 11.93 13.62 -1.69
CA LEU A 225 11.27 14.93 -1.67
C LEU A 225 12.15 16.10 -2.10
N LEU A 226 13.48 15.91 -2.22
CA LEU A 226 14.40 17.00 -2.54
C LEU A 226 14.05 17.74 -3.84
N HIS A 227 13.51 17.05 -4.83
CA HIS A 227 13.14 17.59 -6.14
C HIS A 227 11.70 18.10 -6.21
N ASP A 228 10.96 18.09 -5.09
CA ASP A 228 9.60 18.59 -4.96
C ASP A 228 8.60 17.85 -5.87
N PRO A 229 8.41 16.55 -5.69
CA PRO A 229 7.55 15.74 -6.54
C PRO A 229 6.07 16.07 -6.37
N GLU A 230 5.30 15.89 -7.43
CA GLU A 230 3.84 16.04 -7.42
C GLU A 230 3.13 14.77 -6.89
N VAL A 231 3.79 13.62 -7.03
CA VAL A 231 3.32 12.32 -6.56
C VAL A 231 4.38 11.65 -5.70
N LEU A 232 3.98 11.10 -4.57
CA LEU A 232 4.85 10.34 -3.68
C LEU A 232 4.31 8.91 -3.55
N TYR A 233 5.09 7.93 -3.96
CA TYR A 233 4.83 6.50 -3.75
C TYR A 233 5.60 6.02 -2.56
N LEU A 234 4.90 5.45 -1.58
CA LEU A 234 5.48 4.93 -0.34
C LEU A 234 5.12 3.45 -0.22
N ASP A 235 6.12 2.58 -0.42
CA ASP A 235 5.96 1.13 -0.28
C ASP A 235 6.49 0.72 1.08
N GLU A 236 5.59 0.49 2.05
CA GLU A 236 5.88 0.10 3.44
C GLU A 236 6.79 1.09 4.22
N PRO A 237 6.49 2.40 4.25
CA PRO A 237 7.41 3.42 4.77
C PRO A 237 7.60 3.40 6.29
N THR A 238 6.79 2.66 7.02
CA THR A 238 6.83 2.58 8.49
C THR A 238 7.31 1.23 9.00
N ILE A 239 7.67 0.32 8.08
CA ILE A 239 8.14 -1.01 8.45
C ILE A 239 9.42 -0.93 9.29
N GLY A 240 9.44 -1.63 10.43
CA GLY A 240 10.61 -1.68 11.31
C GLY A 240 10.95 -0.37 12.01
N LEU A 241 10.08 0.64 11.97
CA LEU A 241 10.22 1.86 12.75
C LEU A 241 9.71 1.65 14.18
N ASP A 242 10.36 2.30 15.14
CA ASP A 242 9.82 2.47 16.47
C ASP A 242 8.59 3.40 16.48
N VAL A 243 7.82 3.37 17.57
CA VAL A 243 6.56 4.13 17.70
C VAL A 243 6.78 5.63 17.49
N VAL A 244 7.85 6.20 18.02
CA VAL A 244 8.15 7.64 17.91
C VAL A 244 8.46 8.02 16.47
N SER A 245 9.28 7.22 15.79
CA SER A 245 9.61 7.40 14.37
C SER A 245 8.37 7.28 13.47
N LYS A 246 7.47 6.33 13.75
CA LYS A 246 6.19 6.20 13.03
C LYS A 246 5.34 7.47 13.15
N VAL A 247 5.18 7.99 14.37
CA VAL A 247 4.42 9.23 14.61
C VAL A 247 5.01 10.41 13.83
N LYS A 248 6.34 10.59 13.89
CA LYS A 248 7.03 11.66 13.16
C LYS A 248 6.81 11.56 11.64
N VAL A 249 6.95 10.37 11.06
CA VAL A 249 6.74 10.15 9.61
C VAL A 249 5.29 10.42 9.23
N ARG A 250 4.32 9.94 10.01
CA ARG A 250 2.90 10.22 9.75
C ARG A 250 2.58 11.70 9.79
N GLN A 251 3.04 12.40 10.82
CA GLN A 251 2.81 13.84 10.92
C GLN A 251 3.44 14.59 9.74
N PHE A 252 4.68 14.26 9.42
CA PHE A 252 5.37 14.84 8.27
C PHE A 252 4.60 14.65 6.95
N LEU A 253 4.04 13.45 6.69
CA LEU A 253 3.27 13.18 5.48
C LEU A 253 1.95 13.97 5.43
N LYS A 254 1.30 14.16 6.59
CA LYS A 254 0.10 15.02 6.70
C LYS A 254 0.42 16.47 6.35
N ASP A 255 1.49 17.00 6.95
CA ASP A 255 1.91 18.39 6.73
C ASP A 255 2.34 18.61 5.28
N LEU A 256 3.08 17.67 4.69
CA LEU A 256 3.47 17.70 3.29
C LEU A 256 2.25 17.75 2.35
N ASN A 257 1.25 16.90 2.59
CA ASN A 257 0.05 16.88 1.77
C ASN A 257 -0.78 18.17 1.96
N ALA A 258 -0.98 18.62 3.19
CA ALA A 258 -1.75 19.83 3.50
C ALA A 258 -1.14 21.11 2.91
N GLU A 259 0.20 21.23 2.95
CA GLU A 259 0.89 22.45 2.51
C GLU A 259 1.19 22.49 1.00
N ARG A 260 1.53 21.32 0.41
CA ARG A 260 1.96 21.24 -0.99
C ARG A 260 0.97 20.59 -1.94
N GLY A 261 -0.08 19.97 -1.41
CA GLY A 261 -1.03 19.20 -2.22
C GLY A 261 -0.36 18.02 -2.93
N THR A 262 0.69 17.44 -2.35
CA THR A 262 1.38 16.27 -2.91
C THR A 262 0.43 15.07 -2.88
N THR A 263 0.23 14.43 -4.03
CA THR A 263 -0.57 13.19 -4.11
C THR A 263 0.23 12.04 -3.53
N VAL A 264 -0.35 11.26 -2.63
CA VAL A 264 0.34 10.14 -1.97
C VAL A 264 -0.38 8.83 -2.23
N LEU A 265 0.36 7.84 -2.71
CA LEU A 265 -0.09 6.45 -2.75
C LEU A 265 0.77 5.63 -1.77
N LEU A 266 0.13 5.17 -0.71
CA LEU A 266 0.77 4.47 0.40
C LEU A 266 0.40 2.99 0.37
N THR A 267 1.40 2.09 0.35
CA THR A 267 1.17 0.69 0.70
C THR A 267 1.67 0.44 2.11
N THR A 268 0.90 -0.26 2.89
CA THR A 268 1.30 -0.70 4.23
C THR A 268 0.46 -1.91 4.64
N HIS A 269 0.98 -2.68 5.56
CA HIS A 269 0.24 -3.70 6.31
C HIS A 269 -0.14 -3.19 7.72
N ASP A 270 0.36 -2.01 8.13
CA ASP A 270 -0.02 -1.34 9.38
C ASP A 270 -1.28 -0.49 9.12
N LEU A 271 -2.42 -1.00 9.53
CA LEU A 271 -3.70 -0.33 9.29
C LEU A 271 -3.85 0.97 10.06
N THR A 272 -3.11 1.16 11.15
CA THR A 272 -3.04 2.44 11.85
C THR A 272 -2.48 3.55 10.95
N ASP A 273 -1.56 3.22 10.02
CA ASP A 273 -1.07 4.17 9.02
C ASP A 273 -2.20 4.59 8.08
N ILE A 274 -3.02 3.62 7.64
CA ILE A 274 -4.16 3.89 6.75
C ILE A 274 -5.19 4.76 7.45
N GLU A 275 -5.59 4.39 8.67
CA GLU A 275 -6.57 5.16 9.47
C GLU A 275 -6.14 6.60 9.72
N GLN A 276 -4.85 6.79 9.96
CA GLN A 276 -4.33 8.11 10.30
C GLN A 276 -4.01 8.99 9.09
N LEU A 277 -3.62 8.40 7.96
CA LEU A 277 -3.13 9.15 6.80
C LEU A 277 -4.14 9.24 5.65
N CYS A 278 -4.97 8.21 5.46
CA CYS A 278 -5.76 8.07 4.26
C CYS A 278 -7.25 8.31 4.52
N SER A 279 -7.90 9.07 3.64
CA SER A 279 -9.36 9.19 3.62
C SER A 279 -10.02 8.14 2.72
N ARG A 280 -9.24 7.55 1.81
CA ARG A 280 -9.67 6.54 0.85
C ARG A 280 -8.70 5.38 0.86
N VAL A 281 -9.25 4.19 0.68
CA VAL A 281 -8.50 2.95 0.62
C VAL A 281 -8.91 2.12 -0.58
N MET A 282 -7.93 1.53 -1.24
CA MET A 282 -8.11 0.54 -2.29
C MET A 282 -7.58 -0.80 -1.80
N VAL A 283 -8.42 -1.82 -1.81
CA VAL A 283 -8.05 -3.20 -1.43
C VAL A 283 -7.83 -4.02 -2.69
N ILE A 284 -6.66 -4.64 -2.80
CA ILE A 284 -6.30 -5.51 -3.92
C ILE A 284 -6.06 -6.93 -3.42
N ASP A 285 -6.56 -7.90 -4.16
CA ASP A 285 -6.23 -9.31 -3.99
C ASP A 285 -6.08 -10.03 -5.33
N HIS A 286 -5.13 -10.97 -5.42
CA HIS A 286 -4.84 -11.73 -6.64
C HIS A 286 -4.77 -10.89 -7.93
N GLY A 287 -4.23 -9.67 -7.82
CA GLY A 287 -4.10 -8.73 -8.95
C GLY A 287 -5.38 -8.00 -9.33
N ARG A 288 -6.47 -8.12 -8.56
CA ARG A 288 -7.77 -7.49 -8.81
C ARG A 288 -8.13 -6.52 -7.72
N LEU A 289 -8.80 -5.44 -8.10
CA LEU A 289 -9.32 -4.45 -7.16
C LEU A 289 -10.63 -4.96 -6.54
N MET A 290 -10.62 -5.21 -5.23
CA MET A 290 -11.75 -5.73 -4.46
C MET A 290 -12.62 -4.61 -3.90
N TYR A 291 -11.97 -3.51 -3.48
CA TYR A 291 -12.64 -2.35 -2.91
C TYR A 291 -11.93 -1.07 -3.32
N ASP A 292 -12.70 -0.02 -3.52
CA ASP A 292 -12.22 1.35 -3.77
C ASP A 292 -13.23 2.32 -3.18
N GLY A 293 -12.89 2.93 -2.06
CA GLY A 293 -13.82 3.81 -1.34
C GLY A 293 -13.24 4.40 -0.06
N SER A 294 -14.09 5.07 0.71
CA SER A 294 -13.71 5.65 2.00
C SER A 294 -13.45 4.56 3.06
N LEU A 295 -12.63 4.88 4.06
CA LEU A 295 -12.46 4.01 5.23
C LEU A 295 -13.78 3.72 5.95
N ALA A 296 -14.65 4.71 6.08
CA ALA A 296 -15.98 4.52 6.66
C ALA A 296 -16.81 3.51 5.84
N GLY A 297 -16.79 3.63 4.50
CA GLY A 297 -17.49 2.70 3.62
C GLY A 297 -16.92 1.27 3.66
N LEU A 298 -15.63 1.11 3.97
CA LEU A 298 -15.02 -0.22 4.13
C LEU A 298 -15.66 -1.00 5.29
N HIS A 299 -15.99 -0.31 6.38
CA HIS A 299 -16.70 -0.92 7.52
C HIS A 299 -18.14 -1.36 7.17
N GLU A 300 -18.74 -0.77 6.14
CA GLU A 300 -20.11 -1.09 5.71
C GLU A 300 -20.17 -2.30 4.73
N VAL A 301 -19.09 -2.53 3.98
CA VAL A 301 -19.06 -3.55 2.89
C VAL A 301 -19.06 -4.98 3.41
N GLY A 302 -18.61 -5.21 4.64
CA GLY A 302 -18.59 -6.57 5.17
C GLY A 302 -19.54 -6.69 6.32
N GLU A 303 -20.82 -6.97 6.26
CA GLU A 303 -21.72 -7.23 7.42
C GLU A 303 -20.96 -7.06 8.77
N SER A 304 -20.37 -5.87 8.95
CA SER A 304 -19.41 -5.65 10.02
C SER A 304 -20.16 -5.54 11.34
N GLU A 305 -19.70 -6.32 12.31
CA GLU A 305 -20.21 -6.27 13.65
C GLU A 305 -19.31 -5.37 14.49
N ARG A 306 -19.91 -4.46 15.23
CA ARG A 306 -19.25 -3.71 16.29
C ARG A 306 -19.14 -4.58 17.53
N MET A 307 -18.12 -4.31 18.33
CA MET A 307 -17.88 -5.06 19.55
C MET A 307 -18.18 -4.20 20.77
N LEU A 308 -19.09 -4.65 21.62
CA LEU A 308 -19.28 -4.10 22.95
C LEU A 308 -18.49 -4.93 23.95
N VAL A 309 -17.49 -4.34 24.57
CA VAL A 309 -16.73 -4.93 25.65
C VAL A 309 -17.35 -4.49 26.98
N VAL A 310 -17.72 -5.45 27.79
CA VAL A 310 -18.43 -5.24 29.06
C VAL A 310 -17.58 -5.81 30.20
N ASP A 311 -17.21 -4.96 31.15
CA ASP A 311 -16.54 -5.37 32.40
C ASP A 311 -17.58 -5.42 33.50
N LEU A 312 -17.81 -6.62 34.07
CA LEU A 312 -18.74 -6.88 35.15
C LEU A 312 -18.03 -6.86 36.52
N GLU A 313 -18.74 -6.60 37.60
CA GLU A 313 -18.17 -6.63 38.96
C GLU A 313 -17.63 -8.01 39.38
N ARG A 314 -18.13 -9.06 38.75
CA ARG A 314 -17.74 -10.46 39.01
C ARG A 314 -17.96 -11.32 37.77
N GLU A 315 -17.39 -12.49 37.77
CA GLU A 315 -17.66 -13.50 36.75
C GLU A 315 -19.14 -13.87 36.74
N LEU A 316 -19.77 -13.75 35.59
CA LEU A 316 -21.16 -14.16 35.35
C LEU A 316 -21.25 -15.02 34.10
N PRO A 317 -22.27 -15.87 33.98
CA PRO A 317 -22.56 -16.57 32.73
C PRO A 317 -22.67 -15.58 31.55
N PRO A 318 -22.50 -16.06 30.30
CA PRO A 318 -22.65 -15.20 29.12
C PRO A 318 -23.95 -14.41 29.18
N ILE A 319 -23.82 -13.10 28.93
CA ILE A 319 -24.95 -12.16 28.90
C ILE A 319 -25.98 -12.65 27.90
N ARG A 320 -27.21 -12.85 28.36
CA ARG A 320 -28.33 -13.21 27.51
C ARG A 320 -29.25 -12.01 27.34
N LEU A 321 -29.37 -11.57 26.10
CA LEU A 321 -30.27 -10.50 25.73
C LEU A 321 -31.39 -11.10 24.89
N GLU A 322 -32.60 -11.19 25.51
CA GLU A 322 -33.79 -11.56 24.77
C GLU A 322 -34.13 -10.45 23.79
N SER A 323 -33.89 -10.65 22.50
CA SER A 323 -34.42 -9.81 21.43
C SER A 323 -34.50 -10.61 20.15
N GLU A 324 -35.68 -10.69 19.63
CA GLU A 324 -35.94 -11.08 18.25
C GLU A 324 -35.54 -9.88 17.36
N GLY A 325 -34.47 -10.05 16.55
CA GLY A 325 -34.19 -9.13 15.47
C GLY A 325 -35.30 -9.22 14.41
N ALA A 326 -35.66 -8.12 13.80
CA ALA A 326 -36.68 -8.06 12.75
C ALA A 326 -36.41 -9.01 11.56
N ASP A 327 -35.17 -9.54 11.46
CA ASP A 327 -34.70 -10.41 10.35
C ASP A 327 -34.32 -11.83 10.79
N GLY A 328 -34.75 -12.28 12.00
CA GLY A 328 -34.48 -13.65 12.48
C GLY A 328 -33.02 -13.93 12.85
N ARG A 329 -32.11 -12.96 12.77
CA ARG A 329 -30.73 -13.05 13.27
C ARG A 329 -30.69 -12.56 14.72
N PRO A 330 -29.97 -13.22 15.63
CA PRO A 330 -29.78 -12.67 16.97
C PRO A 330 -29.02 -11.33 16.82
N PRO A 331 -29.63 -10.21 17.21
CA PRO A 331 -29.05 -8.87 16.98
C PRO A 331 -27.79 -8.64 17.81
N VAL A 332 -27.53 -9.48 18.80
CA VAL A 332 -26.37 -9.41 19.70
C VAL A 332 -25.97 -10.82 20.10
N ARG A 333 -24.69 -11.15 19.99
CA ARG A 333 -24.14 -12.44 20.43
C ARG A 333 -22.90 -12.24 21.28
N VAL A 334 -22.76 -13.02 22.34
CA VAL A 334 -21.52 -13.10 23.11
C VAL A 334 -20.50 -13.89 22.31
N VAL A 335 -19.35 -13.27 22.01
CA VAL A 335 -18.29 -13.85 21.18
C VAL A 335 -17.19 -14.44 22.07
N LYS A 336 -16.92 -13.79 23.22
CA LYS A 336 -15.84 -14.17 24.11
C LYS A 336 -16.20 -13.82 25.55
N VAL A 337 -15.76 -14.67 26.49
CA VAL A 337 -15.85 -14.45 27.94
C VAL A 337 -14.49 -14.75 28.56
N GLU A 338 -13.94 -13.80 29.30
CA GLU A 338 -12.70 -13.94 30.06
C GLU A 338 -12.89 -13.38 31.47
N GLY A 339 -13.18 -14.26 32.42
CA GLY A 339 -13.51 -13.86 33.79
C GLY A 339 -14.72 -12.90 33.80
N PRO A 340 -14.62 -11.72 34.44
CA PRO A 340 -15.71 -10.76 34.47
C PRO A 340 -15.90 -9.98 33.17
N ARG A 341 -14.98 -10.09 32.17
CA ARG A 341 -15.05 -9.38 30.91
C ARG A 341 -15.71 -10.20 29.82
N GLN A 342 -16.70 -9.60 29.14
CA GLN A 342 -17.43 -10.22 28.05
C GLN A 342 -17.43 -9.34 26.80
N TRP A 343 -17.33 -9.97 25.62
CA TRP A 343 -17.35 -9.31 24.31
C TRP A 343 -18.64 -9.70 23.58
N LEU A 344 -19.42 -8.69 23.23
CA LEU A 344 -20.68 -8.87 22.53
C LEU A 344 -20.58 -8.25 21.13
N ALA A 345 -20.82 -9.05 20.10
CA ALA A 345 -20.89 -8.57 18.73
C ALA A 345 -22.34 -8.15 18.42
N PHE A 346 -22.49 -7.02 17.72
CA PHE A 346 -23.75 -6.48 17.25
C PHE A 346 -23.58 -5.79 15.89
N PRO A 347 -24.63 -5.70 15.05
CA PRO A 347 -24.51 -5.10 13.71
C PRO A 347 -23.99 -3.66 13.75
N ALA A 348 -23.05 -3.31 12.87
CA ALA A 348 -22.46 -1.97 12.82
C ALA A 348 -23.49 -0.85 12.55
N ALA A 349 -24.53 -1.16 11.78
CA ALA A 349 -25.63 -0.23 11.51
C ALA A 349 -26.54 0.02 12.72
N ALA A 350 -26.45 -0.81 13.78
CA ALA A 350 -27.28 -0.68 14.96
C ALA A 350 -26.69 0.33 15.95
N SER A 351 -27.53 1.14 16.57
CA SER A 351 -27.11 2.01 17.69
C SER A 351 -26.70 1.19 18.90
N ALA A 352 -25.54 1.46 19.48
CA ALA A 352 -25.10 0.84 20.72
C ALA A 352 -25.91 1.27 21.95
N ALA A 353 -26.55 2.46 21.92
CA ALA A 353 -27.20 3.05 23.09
C ALA A 353 -28.31 2.19 23.71
N PRO A 354 -29.26 1.58 22.95
CA PRO A 354 -30.26 0.70 23.53
C PRO A 354 -29.66 -0.57 24.13
N LEU A 355 -28.60 -1.10 23.51
CA LEU A 355 -27.86 -2.27 23.97
C LEU A 355 -27.17 -1.99 25.32
N VAL A 356 -26.46 -0.88 25.41
CA VAL A 356 -25.79 -0.41 26.62
C VAL A 356 -26.78 -0.21 27.75
N ALA A 357 -27.94 0.45 27.50
CA ALA A 357 -28.97 0.68 28.49
C ALA A 357 -29.55 -0.64 29.05
N ARG A 358 -29.77 -1.64 28.21
CA ARG A 358 -30.28 -2.95 28.62
C ARG A 358 -29.29 -3.74 29.48
N ILE A 359 -28.01 -3.69 29.12
CA ILE A 359 -26.94 -4.36 29.89
C ILE A 359 -26.80 -3.69 31.25
N ALA A 360 -26.76 -2.34 31.28
CA ALA A 360 -26.65 -1.59 32.53
C ALA A 360 -27.82 -1.80 33.48
N ALA A 361 -29.02 -2.04 32.96
CA ALA A 361 -30.20 -2.32 33.79
C ALA A 361 -30.25 -3.76 34.32
N GLY A 362 -29.62 -4.72 33.65
CA GLY A 362 -29.74 -6.16 33.98
C GLY A 362 -28.49 -6.78 34.61
N TYR A 363 -27.34 -6.13 34.58
CA TYR A 363 -26.07 -6.69 34.99
C TYR A 363 -25.26 -5.71 35.84
N PRO A 364 -24.50 -6.17 36.87
CA PRO A 364 -23.62 -5.32 37.67
C PRO A 364 -22.40 -4.92 36.83
N LEU A 365 -22.43 -3.69 36.33
CA LEU A 365 -21.48 -3.17 35.36
C LEU A 365 -20.42 -2.32 36.07
N VAL A 366 -19.13 -2.55 35.75
CA VAL A 366 -18.01 -1.72 36.17
C VAL A 366 -17.63 -0.74 35.08
N ASP A 367 -17.46 -1.22 33.84
CA ASP A 367 -17.08 -0.42 32.69
C ASP A 367 -17.61 -1.02 31.39
N LEU A 368 -17.69 -0.20 30.36
CA LEU A 368 -18.03 -0.67 29.02
C LEU A 368 -17.32 0.19 27.96
N SER A 369 -16.98 -0.44 26.86
CA SER A 369 -16.43 0.24 25.70
C SER A 369 -17.01 -0.32 24.42
N VAL A 370 -17.36 0.56 23.48
CA VAL A 370 -17.74 0.18 22.12
C VAL A 370 -16.50 0.27 21.24
N ARG A 371 -16.19 -0.83 20.56
CA ARG A 371 -15.09 -0.89 19.61
C ARG A 371 -15.66 -1.03 18.21
N GLU A 372 -15.17 -0.21 17.31
CA GLU A 372 -15.42 -0.41 15.89
C GLU A 372 -14.76 -1.73 15.45
N PRO A 373 -15.29 -2.37 14.41
CA PRO A 373 -14.65 -3.57 13.85
C PRO A 373 -13.22 -3.21 13.45
N ASP A 374 -12.30 -4.07 13.79
CA ASP A 374 -10.92 -3.96 13.34
C ASP A 374 -10.91 -4.05 11.81
N ILE A 375 -10.30 -3.06 11.16
CA ILE A 375 -10.16 -3.04 9.70
C ILE A 375 -9.49 -4.32 9.20
N GLU A 376 -8.56 -4.90 9.99
CA GLU A 376 -7.93 -6.20 9.68
C GLU A 376 -8.95 -7.31 9.54
N ALA A 377 -9.91 -7.37 10.47
CA ALA A 377 -10.96 -8.39 10.44
C ALA A 377 -11.93 -8.18 9.27
N VAL A 378 -12.20 -6.93 8.88
CA VAL A 378 -13.03 -6.62 7.71
C VAL A 378 -12.33 -7.07 6.43
N ILE A 379 -11.06 -6.71 6.27
CA ILE A 379 -10.24 -7.06 5.11
C ILE A 379 -10.03 -8.58 5.02
N ALA A 380 -9.77 -9.26 6.16
CA ALA A 380 -9.61 -10.71 6.18
C ALA A 380 -10.88 -11.42 5.66
N ARG A 381 -12.06 -10.98 6.09
CA ARG A 381 -13.35 -11.50 5.58
C ARG A 381 -13.55 -11.23 4.10
N MET A 382 -13.12 -10.07 3.60
CA MET A 382 -13.18 -9.78 2.16
C MET A 382 -12.33 -10.76 1.35
N TYR A 383 -11.17 -11.17 1.87
CA TYR A 383 -10.31 -12.18 1.21
C TYR A 383 -10.91 -13.58 1.26
N GLU A 384 -11.59 -13.96 2.37
CA GLU A 384 -12.26 -15.26 2.49
C GLU A 384 -13.50 -15.38 1.60
N SER A 385 -14.17 -14.28 1.32
CA SER A 385 -15.37 -14.23 0.47
C SER A 385 -15.08 -14.03 -1.01
N ALA A 386 -13.81 -13.81 -1.38
CA ALA A 386 -13.39 -13.72 -2.78
C ALA A 386 -13.41 -15.11 -3.44
N PRO A 387 -14.03 -15.29 -4.61
CA PRO A 387 -14.17 -16.58 -5.31
C PRO A 387 -12.84 -17.14 -5.84
#